data_7daa4d29b5671836be6ebd7781fc565a
#
_entry.id   7daa4d29b5671836be6ebd7781fc565a
#
_cell.length_a   1.000
_cell.length_b   1.000
_cell.length_c   1.000
_cell.angle_alpha   90.00
_cell.angle_beta   90.00
_cell.angle_gamma   90.00
#
_symmetry.space_group_name_H-M   'P 1'
#
loop_
_entity.id
_entity.type
_entity.pdbx_description
1 polymer ?
#
loop_
_entity_poly.entity_id
_entity_poly.type
_entity_poly.pdbx_seq_one_letter_code
_entity_poly.pdbx_strand_id
1 'polypeptide(L)'
;MHTLKRLMQCIREYKLPSLLSPLFITGEVVIECFIPFITAQLIDGIERGSGIEVIGGYGLKLVILAVCSLVCGALAGHFCAVASCGFAKNLRHDLFYAVQNYSFSNIDNFSSSSLVTRLTTDVTNVQNSYMMIIRTALRSPLMLIFSIIMTIRISPKLTTAFIALVPFITAGLILMLKMVMPLFKQIFKRYDALNNSVQENVAAIRAVKSFVREDYENKKFSKASDNVCMDFTKAEKLMAFGNPLVSAAIYVIMIIVFYFGAKIIVTSGGTELEVGGLSSILTYGMQVLMSMLMVTMTIVMISMSFASASRIVEVLDEESTIQNPENPVFEVKDGSIDFENVDFSYSEKAEIHTLRNISFHIDSGETIGIIGGTGSSKTTLIQLISRLYDVGSGSVKVGGTDVRDYDIQTLRDAVSVVLQKNVLFSGTVKDNLRWGDKEATDEDIVRVCRLAQADEFIEQMPDKYDTYIERGGANVSGGQKQRLCIARALLKKPKILILDDSTSAVDTKTDALIMKALREEIPDTTKLIIAQRISSVQDADRIIVLNNGEINGIGTHDELMENNEIYREVYDSQTKAGDFDA
;
A
#
# COMPACT_ATOMS: atom_id res chain seq x y z
N MET A 1 1.46 -0.56 -21.62
CA MET A 1 0.04 -0.38 -22.04
C MET A 1 -0.94 -1.03 -21.06
N HIS A 2 -0.68 -2.23 -20.54
CA HIS A 2 -1.53 -2.94 -19.57
C HIS A 2 -1.81 -2.09 -18.32
N THR A 3 -0.76 -1.59 -17.65
CA THR A 3 -0.85 -0.76 -16.43
C THR A 3 -1.78 0.45 -16.62
N LEU A 4 -1.64 1.16 -17.74
CA LEU A 4 -2.50 2.33 -18.01
C LEU A 4 -3.96 1.94 -18.21
N LYS A 5 -4.21 0.86 -18.97
CA LYS A 5 -5.57 0.35 -19.22
C LYS A 5 -6.25 -0.08 -17.91
N ARG A 6 -5.52 -0.75 -17.03
CA ARG A 6 -6.03 -1.19 -15.73
C ARG A 6 -6.40 -0.02 -14.82
N LEU A 7 -5.52 1.00 -14.73
CA LEU A 7 -5.79 2.22 -13.97
C LEU A 7 -6.96 3.04 -14.53
N MET A 8 -7.12 3.11 -15.85
CA MET A 8 -8.26 3.82 -16.45
C MET A 8 -9.61 3.22 -16.06
N GLN A 9 -9.70 1.94 -15.74
CA GLN A 9 -10.92 1.31 -15.26
C GLN A 9 -11.38 1.86 -13.90
N CYS A 10 -10.45 2.36 -13.08
CA CYS A 10 -10.76 2.94 -11.76
C CYS A 10 -11.35 4.37 -11.83
N ILE A 11 -11.45 4.98 -13.02
CA ILE A 11 -12.07 6.32 -13.20
C ILE A 11 -13.58 6.28 -12.93
N ARG A 12 -14.28 5.21 -13.34
CA ARG A 12 -15.72 4.95 -13.11
C ARG A 12 -16.61 6.18 -13.28
N GLU A 13 -17.27 6.63 -12.21
CA GLU A 13 -18.20 7.76 -12.16
C GLU A 13 -17.54 9.13 -12.45
N TYR A 14 -16.21 9.22 -12.37
CA TYR A 14 -15.47 10.47 -12.58
C TYR A 14 -15.06 10.73 -14.04
N LYS A 15 -15.61 9.97 -15.00
CA LYS A 15 -15.34 10.17 -16.45
C LYS A 15 -15.75 11.57 -16.92
N LEU A 16 -16.90 12.08 -16.49
CA LEU A 16 -17.38 13.39 -16.89
C LEU A 16 -16.47 14.53 -16.38
N PRO A 17 -16.12 14.62 -15.08
CA PRO A 17 -15.13 15.59 -14.62
C PRO A 17 -13.77 15.47 -15.32
N SER A 18 -13.33 14.24 -15.63
CA SER A 18 -12.08 13.96 -16.34
C SER A 18 -12.08 14.50 -17.79
N LEU A 19 -13.24 14.61 -18.42
CA LEU A 19 -13.41 15.18 -19.77
C LEU A 19 -13.63 16.70 -19.74
N LEU A 20 -14.37 17.20 -18.73
CA LEU A 20 -14.67 18.64 -18.61
C LEU A 20 -13.42 19.44 -18.26
N SER A 21 -12.52 18.93 -17.44
CA SER A 21 -11.27 19.64 -17.10
C SER A 21 -10.43 19.97 -18.34
N PRO A 22 -10.08 19.01 -19.22
CA PRO A 22 -9.44 19.30 -20.51
C PRO A 22 -10.19 20.28 -21.41
N LEU A 23 -11.51 20.21 -21.43
CA LEU A 23 -12.34 21.11 -22.24
C LEU A 23 -12.20 22.56 -21.78
N PHE A 24 -12.33 22.83 -20.47
CA PHE A 24 -12.18 24.17 -19.91
C PHE A 24 -10.75 24.69 -20.02
N ILE A 25 -9.74 23.82 -19.87
CA ILE A 25 -8.33 24.18 -20.10
C ILE A 25 -8.12 24.62 -21.55
N THR A 26 -8.70 23.93 -22.51
CA THR A 26 -8.61 24.30 -23.93
C THR A 26 -9.23 25.70 -24.14
N GLY A 27 -10.39 25.96 -23.54
CA GLY A 27 -11.03 27.29 -23.57
C GLY A 27 -10.15 28.36 -22.93
N GLU A 28 -9.58 28.09 -21.75
CA GLU A 28 -8.64 28.99 -21.04
C GLU A 28 -7.44 29.34 -21.94
N VAL A 29 -6.76 28.34 -22.52
CA VAL A 29 -5.60 28.53 -23.41
C VAL A 29 -5.93 29.38 -24.62
N VAL A 30 -7.07 29.10 -25.27
CA VAL A 30 -7.51 29.90 -26.43
C VAL A 30 -7.70 31.37 -26.02
N ILE A 31 -8.40 31.61 -24.91
CA ILE A 31 -8.63 32.98 -24.41
C ILE A 31 -7.30 33.67 -24.07
N GLU A 32 -6.40 32.97 -23.35
CA GLU A 32 -5.08 33.49 -23.00
C GLU A 32 -4.23 33.86 -24.23
N CYS A 33 -4.38 33.13 -25.34
CA CYS A 33 -3.69 33.47 -26.59
C CYS A 33 -4.31 34.68 -27.29
N PHE A 34 -5.59 35.02 -27.05
CA PHE A 34 -6.19 36.24 -27.60
C PHE A 34 -5.83 37.49 -26.84
N ILE A 35 -5.48 37.45 -25.56
CA ILE A 35 -5.15 38.62 -24.74
C ILE A 35 -3.98 39.41 -25.32
N PRO A 36 -2.80 38.83 -25.67
CA PRO A 36 -1.71 39.58 -26.27
C PRO A 36 -2.11 40.19 -27.64
N PHE A 37 -2.95 39.48 -28.41
CA PHE A 37 -3.42 40.01 -29.70
C PHE A 37 -4.30 41.26 -29.56
N ILE A 38 -5.24 41.28 -28.61
CA ILE A 38 -6.04 42.48 -28.31
C ILE A 38 -5.20 43.57 -27.68
N THR A 39 -4.21 43.23 -26.87
CA THR A 39 -3.24 44.18 -26.31
C THR A 39 -2.44 44.88 -27.42
N ALA A 40 -2.06 44.14 -28.49
CA ALA A 40 -1.42 44.75 -29.67
C ALA A 40 -2.31 45.82 -30.28
N GLN A 41 -3.59 45.46 -30.54
CA GLN A 41 -4.53 46.42 -31.14
C GLN A 41 -4.76 47.65 -30.26
N LEU A 42 -4.71 47.49 -28.93
CA LEU A 42 -4.79 48.63 -28.01
C LEU A 42 -3.56 49.54 -28.13
N ILE A 43 -2.35 48.95 -28.17
CA ILE A 43 -1.09 49.69 -28.30
C ILE A 43 -1.06 50.47 -29.64
N ASP A 44 -1.40 49.77 -30.73
CA ASP A 44 -1.42 50.38 -32.06
C ASP A 44 -2.48 51.46 -32.15
N GLY A 45 -3.64 51.29 -31.47
CA GLY A 45 -4.67 52.32 -31.35
C GLY A 45 -4.19 53.60 -30.61
N ILE A 46 -3.40 53.43 -29.54
CA ILE A 46 -2.80 54.52 -28.78
C ILE A 46 -1.77 55.26 -29.67
N GLU A 47 -0.91 54.53 -30.37
CA GLU A 47 0.13 55.09 -31.24
C GLU A 47 -0.47 55.90 -32.37
N ARG A 48 -1.58 55.45 -32.95
CA ARG A 48 -2.34 56.16 -34.01
C ARG A 48 -3.15 57.38 -33.49
N GLY A 49 -3.16 57.61 -32.17
CA GLY A 49 -3.96 58.71 -31.57
C GLY A 49 -5.47 58.48 -31.61
N SER A 50 -5.92 57.24 -31.52
CA SER A 50 -7.34 56.88 -31.49
C SER A 50 -8.04 57.54 -30.29
N GLY A 51 -9.32 57.91 -30.45
CA GLY A 51 -10.13 58.50 -29.37
C GLY A 51 -10.29 57.55 -28.17
N ILE A 52 -10.49 58.15 -26.99
CA ILE A 52 -10.59 57.44 -25.70
C ILE A 52 -11.67 56.37 -25.67
N GLU A 53 -12.73 56.56 -26.48
CA GLU A 53 -13.81 55.55 -26.60
C GLU A 53 -13.35 54.26 -27.26
N VAL A 54 -12.48 54.32 -28.27
CA VAL A 54 -11.90 53.16 -28.94
C VAL A 54 -10.95 52.43 -28.02
N ILE A 55 -10.08 53.18 -27.32
CA ILE A 55 -9.14 52.65 -26.32
C ILE A 55 -9.91 51.99 -25.17
N GLY A 56 -10.97 52.64 -24.66
CA GLY A 56 -11.88 52.07 -23.66
C GLY A 56 -12.55 50.80 -24.10
N GLY A 57 -12.94 50.69 -25.39
CA GLY A 57 -13.49 49.51 -25.99
C GLY A 57 -12.53 48.29 -25.98
N TYR A 58 -11.23 48.50 -26.26
CA TYR A 58 -10.21 47.48 -26.13
C TYR A 58 -9.97 47.08 -24.68
N GLY A 59 -9.93 48.08 -23.77
CA GLY A 59 -9.84 47.83 -22.33
C GLY A 59 -10.95 46.96 -21.80
N LEU A 60 -12.22 47.22 -22.21
CA LEU A 60 -13.36 46.41 -21.81
C LEU A 60 -13.26 44.97 -22.37
N LYS A 61 -12.82 44.81 -23.62
CA LYS A 61 -12.59 43.46 -24.21
C LYS A 61 -11.54 42.69 -23.41
N LEU A 62 -10.45 43.32 -23.02
CA LEU A 62 -9.40 42.68 -22.18
C LEU A 62 -9.96 42.24 -20.82
N VAL A 63 -10.76 43.08 -20.16
CA VAL A 63 -11.41 42.74 -18.90
C VAL A 63 -12.34 41.51 -19.09
N ILE A 64 -13.17 41.53 -20.12
CA ILE A 64 -14.06 40.38 -20.42
C ILE A 64 -13.26 39.11 -20.66
N LEU A 65 -12.20 39.15 -21.46
CA LEU A 65 -11.34 38.01 -21.73
C LEU A 65 -10.65 37.51 -20.45
N ALA A 66 -10.16 38.43 -19.60
CA ALA A 66 -9.55 38.05 -18.32
C ALA A 66 -10.55 37.35 -17.38
N VAL A 67 -11.79 37.88 -17.29
CA VAL A 67 -12.84 37.24 -16.48
C VAL A 67 -13.23 35.88 -17.07
N CYS A 68 -13.39 35.76 -18.38
CA CYS A 68 -13.67 34.48 -19.03
C CYS A 68 -12.54 33.47 -18.81
N SER A 69 -11.26 33.88 -18.92
CA SER A 69 -10.11 33.03 -18.62
C SER A 69 -10.12 32.56 -17.17
N LEU A 70 -10.38 33.49 -16.23
CA LEU A 70 -10.49 33.15 -14.80
C LEU A 70 -11.58 32.10 -14.55
N VAL A 71 -12.77 32.28 -15.14
CA VAL A 71 -13.88 31.32 -15.00
C VAL A 71 -13.50 29.96 -15.59
N CYS A 72 -12.93 29.93 -16.79
CA CYS A 72 -12.48 28.67 -17.42
C CYS A 72 -11.41 28.00 -16.57
N GLY A 73 -10.41 28.72 -16.07
CA GLY A 73 -9.36 28.21 -15.22
C GLY A 73 -9.87 27.67 -13.88
N ALA A 74 -10.82 28.39 -13.25
CA ALA A 74 -11.46 27.96 -12.01
C ALA A 74 -12.28 26.66 -12.21
N LEU A 75 -13.09 26.59 -13.27
CA LEU A 75 -13.85 25.39 -13.62
C LEU A 75 -12.93 24.21 -13.98
N ALA A 76 -11.88 24.46 -14.76
CA ALA A 76 -10.88 23.45 -15.08
C ALA A 76 -10.21 22.90 -13.80
N GLY A 77 -9.83 23.79 -12.86
CA GLY A 77 -9.27 23.41 -11.57
C GLY A 77 -10.26 22.60 -10.71
N HIS A 78 -11.51 23.03 -10.63
CA HIS A 78 -12.55 22.32 -9.91
C HIS A 78 -12.75 20.89 -10.43
N PHE A 79 -13.00 20.74 -11.73
CA PHE A 79 -13.22 19.41 -12.33
C PHE A 79 -11.96 18.54 -12.27
N CYS A 80 -10.77 19.14 -12.37
CA CYS A 80 -9.51 18.43 -12.20
C CYS A 80 -9.36 17.85 -10.77
N ALA A 81 -9.69 18.65 -9.75
CA ALA A 81 -9.64 18.22 -8.36
C ALA A 81 -10.67 17.09 -8.10
N VAL A 82 -11.92 17.26 -8.53
CA VAL A 82 -12.96 16.23 -8.40
C VAL A 82 -12.55 14.93 -9.10
N ALA A 83 -12.03 15.01 -10.33
CA ALA A 83 -11.60 13.84 -11.10
C ALA A 83 -10.42 13.13 -10.44
N SER A 84 -9.37 13.85 -10.02
CA SER A 84 -8.16 13.24 -9.47
C SER A 84 -8.37 12.67 -8.07
N CYS A 85 -9.11 13.37 -7.21
CA CYS A 85 -9.44 12.87 -5.87
C CYS A 85 -10.41 11.68 -5.95
N GLY A 86 -11.40 11.73 -6.85
CA GLY A 86 -12.35 10.65 -7.08
C GLY A 86 -11.66 9.39 -7.63
N PHE A 87 -10.76 9.55 -8.59
CA PHE A 87 -9.92 8.47 -9.10
C PHE A 87 -9.10 7.83 -7.99
N ALA A 88 -8.44 8.62 -7.12
CA ALA A 88 -7.66 8.11 -6.01
C ALA A 88 -8.52 7.41 -4.94
N LYS A 89 -9.74 7.90 -4.70
CA LYS A 89 -10.72 7.23 -3.82
C LYS A 89 -11.02 5.82 -4.34
N ASN A 90 -11.38 5.70 -5.62
CA ASN A 90 -11.69 4.41 -6.23
C ASN A 90 -10.48 3.47 -6.21
N LEU A 91 -9.29 4.00 -6.48
CA LEU A 91 -8.06 3.22 -6.47
C LEU A 91 -7.73 2.67 -5.07
N ARG A 92 -7.89 3.49 -4.02
CA ARG A 92 -7.72 3.03 -2.63
C ARG A 92 -8.76 1.99 -2.25
N HIS A 93 -10.01 2.19 -2.67
CA HIS A 93 -11.08 1.22 -2.47
C HIS A 93 -10.71 -0.13 -3.11
N ASP A 94 -10.36 -0.13 -4.40
CA ASP A 94 -10.06 -1.36 -5.13
C ASP A 94 -8.85 -2.09 -4.55
N LEU A 95 -7.78 -1.35 -4.19
CA LEU A 95 -6.61 -1.93 -3.52
C LEU A 95 -6.95 -2.52 -2.16
N PHE A 96 -7.75 -1.82 -1.36
CA PHE A 96 -8.14 -2.32 -0.04
C PHE A 96 -8.95 -3.60 -0.14
N TYR A 97 -9.93 -3.63 -1.05
CA TYR A 97 -10.75 -4.82 -1.29
C TYR A 97 -9.92 -5.99 -1.87
N ALA A 98 -8.98 -5.72 -2.78
CA ALA A 98 -8.08 -6.75 -3.29
C ALA A 98 -7.28 -7.41 -2.14
N VAL A 99 -6.67 -6.60 -1.27
CA VAL A 99 -5.91 -7.09 -0.12
C VAL A 99 -6.78 -7.86 0.88
N GLN A 100 -8.05 -7.44 1.10
CA GLN A 100 -8.97 -8.18 1.97
C GLN A 100 -9.34 -9.57 1.42
N ASN A 101 -9.33 -9.75 0.10
CA ASN A 101 -9.66 -11.00 -0.56
C ASN A 101 -8.44 -11.93 -0.76
N TYR A 102 -7.24 -11.48 -0.40
CA TYR A 102 -6.03 -12.27 -0.55
C TYR A 102 -6.01 -13.49 0.38
N SER A 103 -5.45 -14.58 -0.10
CA SER A 103 -5.04 -15.70 0.73
C SER A 103 -3.78 -15.37 1.53
N PHE A 104 -3.44 -16.18 2.51
CA PHE A 104 -2.20 -16.01 3.28
C PHE A 104 -0.96 -16.11 2.38
N SER A 105 -0.95 -17.03 1.40
CA SER A 105 0.15 -17.15 0.43
C SER A 105 0.35 -15.89 -0.41
N ASN A 106 -0.73 -15.19 -0.82
CA ASN A 106 -0.61 -13.91 -1.48
C ASN A 106 -0.03 -12.83 -0.53
N ILE A 107 -0.49 -12.80 0.74
CA ILE A 107 0.00 -11.83 1.74
C ILE A 107 1.48 -12.06 2.05
N ASP A 108 1.96 -13.30 2.08
CA ASP A 108 3.36 -13.64 2.32
C ASP A 108 4.28 -13.13 1.19
N ASN A 109 3.77 -13.03 -0.05
CA ASN A 109 4.49 -12.46 -1.18
C ASN A 109 4.68 -10.93 -1.07
N PHE A 110 3.83 -10.26 -0.28
CA PHE A 110 3.88 -8.82 -0.05
C PHE A 110 4.19 -8.51 1.41
N SER A 111 5.20 -7.70 1.69
CA SER A 111 5.38 -7.21 3.07
C SER A 111 4.24 -6.25 3.45
N SER A 112 3.78 -6.31 4.70
CA SER A 112 2.73 -5.40 5.20
C SER A 112 3.08 -3.92 5.02
N SER A 113 4.36 -3.55 5.20
CA SER A 113 4.85 -2.19 4.96
C SER A 113 4.75 -1.77 3.49
N SER A 114 5.01 -2.71 2.55
CA SER A 114 4.86 -2.48 1.11
C SER A 114 3.40 -2.22 0.75
N LEU A 115 2.45 -3.02 1.26
CA LEU A 115 1.01 -2.81 1.03
C LEU A 115 0.52 -1.46 1.56
N VAL A 116 0.96 -1.05 2.76
CA VAL A 116 0.65 0.28 3.31
C VAL A 116 1.19 1.38 2.42
N THR A 117 2.44 1.26 1.92
CA THR A 117 3.04 2.24 1.02
C THR A 117 2.26 2.36 -0.31
N ARG A 118 1.79 1.23 -0.85
CA ARG A 118 0.96 1.19 -2.08
C ARG A 118 -0.39 1.88 -1.88
N LEU A 119 -1.05 1.64 -0.73
CA LEU A 119 -2.34 2.26 -0.38
C LEU A 119 -2.25 3.77 -0.08
N THR A 120 -1.08 4.27 0.31
CA THR A 120 -0.88 5.67 0.72
C THR A 120 -0.06 6.45 -0.30
N THR A 121 1.26 6.29 -0.28
CA THR A 121 2.21 7.09 -1.06
C THR A 121 2.08 6.83 -2.57
N ASP A 122 2.00 5.55 -2.99
CA ASP A 122 1.91 5.22 -4.41
C ASP A 122 0.60 5.71 -5.03
N VAL A 123 -0.53 5.57 -4.33
CA VAL A 123 -1.81 6.14 -4.79
C VAL A 123 -1.73 7.65 -4.91
N THR A 124 -1.08 8.34 -3.97
CA THR A 124 -0.91 9.80 -4.03
C THR A 124 -0.03 10.22 -5.22
N ASN A 125 1.04 9.48 -5.50
CA ASN A 125 1.90 9.74 -6.67
C ASN A 125 1.13 9.57 -7.99
N VAL A 126 0.33 8.50 -8.10
CA VAL A 126 -0.52 8.24 -9.29
C VAL A 126 -1.64 9.28 -9.39
N GLN A 127 -2.26 9.71 -8.29
CA GLN A 127 -3.23 10.80 -8.25
C GLN A 127 -2.65 12.10 -8.80
N ASN A 128 -1.45 12.49 -8.34
CA ASN A 128 -0.78 13.72 -8.79
C ASN A 128 -0.42 13.65 -10.28
N SER A 129 0.05 12.49 -10.75
CA SER A 129 0.29 12.29 -12.18
C SER A 129 -0.98 12.36 -13.00
N TYR A 130 -2.07 11.77 -12.53
CA TYR A 130 -3.35 11.85 -13.20
C TYR A 130 -3.85 13.29 -13.30
N MET A 131 -3.73 14.06 -12.21
CA MET A 131 -4.01 15.49 -12.19
C MET A 131 -3.17 16.26 -13.23
N MET A 132 -1.86 15.96 -13.31
CA MET A 132 -0.96 16.58 -14.28
C MET A 132 -1.31 16.19 -15.73
N ILE A 133 -1.72 14.95 -15.98
CA ILE A 133 -2.10 14.49 -17.32
C ILE A 133 -3.33 15.24 -17.81
N ILE A 134 -4.40 15.33 -17.00
CA ILE A 134 -5.66 15.95 -17.44
C ILE A 134 -5.62 17.48 -17.45
N ARG A 135 -4.62 18.10 -16.81
CA ARG A 135 -4.48 19.56 -16.76
C ARG A 135 -3.24 20.05 -17.51
N THR A 136 -2.05 19.75 -17.03
CA THR A 136 -0.80 20.37 -17.50
C THR A 136 -0.29 19.76 -18.81
N ALA A 137 -0.40 18.43 -18.95
CA ALA A 137 0.06 17.74 -20.14
C ALA A 137 -0.74 18.11 -21.41
N LEU A 138 -1.98 18.59 -21.25
CA LEU A 138 -2.78 19.11 -22.37
C LEU A 138 -2.56 20.61 -22.57
N ARG A 139 -2.54 21.40 -21.46
CA ARG A 139 -2.38 22.86 -21.51
C ARG A 139 -1.10 23.27 -22.23
N SER A 140 0.02 22.67 -21.84
CA SER A 140 1.33 23.12 -22.32
C SER A 140 1.56 22.93 -23.82
N PRO A 141 1.25 21.77 -24.44
CA PRO A 141 1.31 21.63 -25.90
C PRO A 141 0.32 22.53 -26.64
N LEU A 142 -0.90 22.68 -26.13
CA LEU A 142 -1.89 23.56 -26.74
C LEU A 142 -1.40 25.02 -26.73
N MET A 143 -0.89 25.49 -25.59
CA MET A 143 -0.34 26.85 -25.46
C MET A 143 0.82 27.07 -26.45
N LEU A 144 1.72 26.10 -26.59
CA LEU A 144 2.82 26.14 -27.54
C LEU A 144 2.29 26.26 -28.99
N ILE A 145 1.33 25.41 -29.38
CA ILE A 145 0.77 25.38 -30.73
C ILE A 145 0.04 26.70 -31.02
N PHE A 146 -0.87 27.13 -30.14
CA PHE A 146 -1.65 28.35 -30.37
C PHE A 146 -0.77 29.60 -30.36
N SER A 147 0.25 29.69 -29.49
CA SER A 147 1.18 30.82 -29.49
C SER A 147 1.98 30.91 -30.80
N ILE A 148 2.43 29.78 -31.35
CA ILE A 148 3.08 29.75 -32.66
C ILE A 148 2.12 30.19 -33.78
N ILE A 149 0.88 29.67 -33.79
CA ILE A 149 -0.14 30.06 -34.78
C ILE A 149 -0.39 31.57 -34.74
N MET A 150 -0.53 32.16 -33.56
CA MET A 150 -0.76 33.59 -33.41
C MET A 150 0.46 34.40 -33.86
N THR A 151 1.68 33.94 -33.59
CA THR A 151 2.92 34.58 -34.08
C THR A 151 2.99 34.56 -35.62
N ILE A 152 2.61 33.43 -36.29
CA ILE A 152 2.54 33.31 -37.75
C ILE A 152 1.56 34.36 -38.33
N ARG A 153 0.42 34.56 -37.66
CA ARG A 153 -0.60 35.53 -38.11
C ARG A 153 -0.12 36.97 -38.03
N ILE A 154 0.70 37.32 -37.07
CA ILE A 154 1.21 38.68 -36.88
C ILE A 154 2.37 38.95 -37.84
N SER A 155 3.39 38.07 -37.83
CA SER A 155 4.57 38.19 -38.71
C SER A 155 5.16 36.85 -39.07
N PRO A 156 4.90 36.30 -40.27
CA PRO A 156 5.52 35.04 -40.73
C PRO A 156 7.04 35.11 -40.74
N LYS A 157 7.61 36.31 -41.05
CA LYS A 157 9.06 36.53 -41.11
C LYS A 157 9.72 36.32 -39.73
N LEU A 158 9.15 36.87 -38.67
CA LEU A 158 9.69 36.74 -37.31
C LEU A 158 9.45 35.34 -36.73
N THR A 159 8.39 34.66 -37.16
CA THR A 159 8.08 33.31 -36.73
C THR A 159 9.16 32.31 -37.11
N THR A 160 9.90 32.51 -38.19
CA THR A 160 11.00 31.63 -38.58
C THR A 160 12.07 31.49 -37.50
N ALA A 161 12.29 32.56 -36.70
CA ALA A 161 13.22 32.52 -35.56
C ALA A 161 12.73 31.53 -34.47
N PHE A 162 11.43 31.48 -34.20
CA PHE A 162 10.86 30.53 -33.25
C PHE A 162 10.91 29.10 -33.79
N ILE A 163 10.57 28.90 -35.06
CA ILE A 163 10.62 27.57 -35.71
C ILE A 163 12.05 27.00 -35.73
N ALA A 164 13.08 27.84 -35.83
CA ALA A 164 14.47 27.40 -35.78
C ALA A 164 14.92 27.10 -34.35
N LEU A 165 14.54 27.93 -33.36
CA LEU A 165 15.03 27.84 -32.00
C LEU A 165 14.32 26.78 -31.15
N VAL A 166 13.00 26.60 -31.33
CA VAL A 166 12.21 25.60 -30.58
C VAL A 166 12.76 24.18 -30.71
N PRO A 167 13.07 23.64 -31.92
CA PRO A 167 13.68 22.33 -32.04
C PRO A 167 15.05 22.24 -31.34
N PHE A 168 15.87 23.29 -31.41
CA PHE A 168 17.18 23.32 -30.76
C PHE A 168 17.05 23.20 -29.22
N ILE A 169 16.14 23.98 -28.60
CA ILE A 169 15.87 23.91 -27.16
C ILE A 169 15.30 22.55 -26.79
N THR A 170 14.34 22.06 -27.60
CA THR A 170 13.75 20.73 -27.39
C THR A 170 14.82 19.64 -27.39
N ALA A 171 15.74 19.67 -28.34
CA ALA A 171 16.85 18.74 -28.41
C ALA A 171 17.76 18.83 -27.16
N GLY A 172 18.09 20.07 -26.71
CA GLY A 172 18.86 20.30 -25.49
C GLY A 172 18.17 19.75 -24.23
N LEU A 173 16.87 20.00 -24.08
CA LEU A 173 16.08 19.49 -22.96
C LEU A 173 15.96 17.94 -22.99
N ILE A 174 15.74 17.36 -24.17
CA ILE A 174 15.69 15.88 -24.31
C ILE A 174 17.05 15.27 -23.96
N LEU A 175 18.15 15.88 -24.43
CA LEU A 175 19.50 15.41 -24.09
C LEU A 175 19.73 15.48 -22.59
N MET A 176 19.38 16.59 -21.96
CA MET A 176 19.45 16.75 -20.50
C MET A 176 18.65 15.66 -19.78
N LEU A 177 17.39 15.42 -20.19
CA LEU A 177 16.56 14.37 -19.60
C LEU A 177 17.19 12.98 -19.75
N LYS A 178 17.71 12.64 -20.91
CA LYS A 178 18.41 11.35 -21.14
C LYS A 178 19.62 11.17 -20.23
N MET A 179 20.33 12.22 -19.88
CA MET A 179 21.48 12.19 -18.97
C MET A 179 21.06 12.13 -17.50
N VAL A 180 19.97 12.80 -17.13
CA VAL A 180 19.49 12.93 -15.73
C VAL A 180 18.72 11.69 -15.28
N MET A 181 17.87 11.10 -16.13
CA MET A 181 17.02 9.96 -15.77
C MET A 181 17.76 8.73 -15.20
N PRO A 182 18.92 8.29 -15.75
CA PRO A 182 19.66 7.18 -15.15
C PRO A 182 20.25 7.55 -13.78
N LEU A 183 20.64 8.81 -13.56
CA LEU A 183 21.11 9.29 -12.26
C LEU A 183 20.00 9.20 -11.22
N PHE A 184 18.79 9.63 -11.54
CA PHE A 184 17.64 9.50 -10.62
C PHE A 184 17.35 8.05 -10.25
N LYS A 185 17.40 7.12 -11.23
CA LYS A 185 17.24 5.68 -10.91
C LYS A 185 18.28 5.18 -9.90
N GLN A 186 19.51 5.64 -10.01
CA GLN A 186 20.58 5.30 -9.07
C GLN A 186 20.36 5.94 -7.70
N ILE A 187 19.95 7.20 -7.67
CA ILE A 187 19.60 7.95 -6.46
C ILE A 187 18.51 7.23 -5.68
N PHE A 188 17.41 6.82 -6.34
CA PHE A 188 16.32 6.09 -5.68
C PHE A 188 16.80 4.79 -5.05
N LYS A 189 17.61 3.98 -5.74
CA LYS A 189 18.21 2.77 -5.17
C LYS A 189 19.03 3.05 -3.91
N ARG A 190 19.83 4.12 -3.90
CA ARG A 190 20.63 4.49 -2.73
C ARG A 190 19.78 5.08 -1.60
N TYR A 191 18.72 5.79 -1.97
CA TYR A 191 17.75 6.32 -1.02
C TYR A 191 16.98 5.20 -0.30
N ASP A 192 16.59 4.15 -1.05
CA ASP A 192 15.98 2.95 -0.47
C ASP A 192 16.95 2.25 0.51
N ALA A 193 18.22 2.13 0.14
CA ALA A 193 19.25 1.56 1.03
C ALA A 193 19.46 2.41 2.30
N LEU A 194 19.41 3.74 2.18
CA LEU A 194 19.47 4.66 3.32
C LEU A 194 18.25 4.47 4.24
N ASN A 195 17.04 4.45 3.67
CA ASN A 195 15.80 4.26 4.41
C ASN A 195 15.77 2.92 5.14
N ASN A 196 16.22 1.83 4.49
CA ASN A 196 16.33 0.52 5.12
C ASN A 196 17.29 0.54 6.31
N SER A 197 18.46 1.22 6.17
CA SER A 197 19.43 1.38 7.26
C SER A 197 18.84 2.16 8.45
N VAL A 198 18.07 3.23 8.17
CA VAL A 198 17.39 4.00 9.23
C VAL A 198 16.33 3.14 9.92
N GLN A 199 15.51 2.44 9.15
CA GLN A 199 14.44 1.59 9.68
C GLN A 199 15.00 0.46 10.55
N GLU A 200 16.08 -0.20 10.09
CA GLU A 200 16.80 -1.22 10.85
C GLU A 200 17.33 -0.65 12.19
N ASN A 201 17.98 0.51 12.14
CA ASN A 201 18.54 1.17 13.32
C ASN A 201 17.45 1.57 14.33
N VAL A 202 16.36 2.20 13.86
CA VAL A 202 15.24 2.63 14.72
C VAL A 202 14.55 1.40 15.34
N ALA A 203 14.32 0.34 14.57
CA ALA A 203 13.73 -0.90 15.08
C ALA A 203 14.62 -1.57 16.14
N ALA A 204 15.94 -1.53 15.93
CA ALA A 204 16.95 -2.13 16.83
C ALA A 204 17.57 -1.14 17.82
N ILE A 205 16.99 0.05 18.02
CA ILE A 205 17.63 1.13 18.81
C ILE A 205 18.00 0.72 20.24
N ARG A 206 17.20 -0.14 20.86
CA ARG A 206 17.51 -0.68 22.20
C ARG A 206 18.79 -1.54 22.18
N ALA A 207 18.97 -2.36 21.13
CA ALA A 207 20.19 -3.14 20.97
C ALA A 207 21.40 -2.23 20.70
N VAL A 208 21.27 -1.23 19.81
CA VAL A 208 22.34 -0.25 19.56
C VAL A 208 22.79 0.42 20.85
N LYS A 209 21.83 0.84 21.68
CA LYS A 209 22.10 1.46 22.99
C LYS A 209 22.72 0.49 24.00
N SER A 210 22.20 -0.73 24.11
CA SER A 210 22.71 -1.72 25.07
C SER A 210 24.14 -2.20 24.75
N PHE A 211 24.49 -2.22 23.45
CA PHE A 211 25.86 -2.59 23.01
C PHE A 211 26.80 -1.40 22.80
N VAL A 212 26.36 -0.15 23.09
CA VAL A 212 27.11 1.11 22.92
C VAL A 212 27.69 1.21 21.50
N ARG A 213 26.86 1.00 20.47
CA ARG A 213 27.28 0.97 19.06
C ARG A 213 26.83 2.20 18.26
N GLU A 214 26.48 3.30 18.92
CA GLU A 214 26.03 4.54 18.30
C GLU A 214 27.04 5.10 17.28
N ASP A 215 28.33 5.09 17.63
CA ASP A 215 29.38 5.60 16.73
C ASP A 215 29.53 4.77 15.46
N TYR A 216 29.33 3.46 15.56
CA TYR A 216 29.34 2.58 14.38
C TYR A 216 28.15 2.87 13.46
N GLU A 217 26.96 2.96 14.03
CA GLU A 217 25.73 3.26 13.29
C GLU A 217 25.76 4.68 12.69
N ASN A 218 26.27 5.67 13.41
CA ASN A 218 26.47 7.03 12.91
C ASN A 218 27.40 7.05 11.68
N LYS A 219 28.51 6.29 11.71
CA LYS A 219 29.43 6.18 10.57
C LYS A 219 28.77 5.46 9.38
N LYS A 220 28.01 4.38 9.62
CA LYS A 220 27.26 3.64 8.61
C LYS A 220 26.24 4.57 7.93
N PHE A 221 25.46 5.30 8.72
CA PHE A 221 24.48 6.29 8.23
C PHE A 221 25.13 7.42 7.46
N SER A 222 26.20 8.04 7.99
CA SER A 222 26.91 9.13 7.32
C SER A 222 27.41 8.71 5.95
N LYS A 223 28.03 7.52 5.83
CA LYS A 223 28.48 6.98 4.53
C LYS A 223 27.34 6.79 3.54
N ALA A 224 26.17 6.30 3.98
CA ALA A 224 24.99 6.13 3.14
C ALA A 224 24.43 7.49 2.70
N SER A 225 24.35 8.45 3.62
CA SER A 225 23.90 9.83 3.38
C SER A 225 24.85 10.57 2.41
N ASP A 226 26.16 10.44 2.58
CA ASP A 226 27.15 11.05 1.69
C ASP A 226 27.04 10.52 0.26
N ASN A 227 26.78 9.21 0.10
CA ASN A 227 26.57 8.61 -1.22
C ASN A 227 25.32 9.16 -1.90
N VAL A 228 24.22 9.33 -1.15
CA VAL A 228 22.99 9.96 -1.66
C VAL A 228 23.27 11.41 -2.03
N CYS A 229 23.93 12.17 -1.17
CA CYS A 229 24.29 13.57 -1.39
C CYS A 229 25.13 13.75 -2.66
N MET A 230 26.15 12.91 -2.85
CA MET A 230 27.00 12.96 -4.05
C MET A 230 26.21 12.74 -5.34
N ASP A 231 25.31 11.78 -5.36
CA ASP A 231 24.53 11.48 -6.56
C ASP A 231 23.46 12.55 -6.82
N PHE A 232 22.77 13.04 -5.77
CA PHE A 232 21.89 14.20 -5.90
C PHE A 232 22.64 15.42 -6.43
N THR A 233 23.81 15.72 -5.88
CA THR A 233 24.64 16.84 -6.34
C THR A 233 25.00 16.74 -7.82
N LYS A 234 25.30 15.54 -8.31
CA LYS A 234 25.57 15.31 -9.75
C LYS A 234 24.32 15.55 -10.59
N ALA A 235 23.18 15.03 -10.18
CA ALA A 235 21.91 15.21 -10.90
C ALA A 235 21.47 16.67 -10.89
N GLU A 236 21.52 17.34 -9.74
CA GLU A 236 21.15 18.75 -9.59
C GLU A 236 22.08 19.70 -10.37
N LYS A 237 23.39 19.44 -10.38
CA LYS A 237 24.33 20.21 -11.23
C LYS A 237 23.96 20.12 -12.71
N LEU A 238 23.52 18.93 -13.17
CA LEU A 238 23.11 18.77 -14.56
C LEU A 238 21.76 19.45 -14.83
N MET A 239 20.79 19.34 -13.90
CA MET A 239 19.50 20.03 -14.01
C MET A 239 19.63 21.54 -13.91
N ALA A 240 20.59 22.05 -13.13
CA ALA A 240 20.85 23.47 -12.99
C ALA A 240 21.18 24.17 -14.31
N PHE A 241 21.68 23.44 -15.33
CA PHE A 241 21.87 23.99 -16.68
C PHE A 241 20.56 24.23 -17.45
N GLY A 242 19.46 23.62 -17.04
CA GLY A 242 18.17 23.77 -17.71
C GLY A 242 17.66 25.20 -17.70
N ASN A 243 17.65 25.85 -16.53
CA ASN A 243 17.19 27.25 -16.39
C ASN A 243 18.06 28.25 -17.18
N PRO A 244 19.40 28.26 -17.08
CA PRO A 244 20.25 29.11 -17.93
C PRO A 244 20.07 28.87 -19.42
N LEU A 245 19.89 27.60 -19.87
CA LEU A 245 19.65 27.28 -21.27
C LEU A 245 18.38 27.95 -21.79
N VAL A 246 17.28 27.83 -21.04
CA VAL A 246 16.00 28.45 -21.41
C VAL A 246 16.08 29.97 -21.31
N SER A 247 16.71 30.52 -20.27
CA SER A 247 16.90 31.97 -20.13
C SER A 247 17.75 32.56 -21.28
N ALA A 248 18.82 31.88 -21.65
CA ALA A 248 19.62 32.27 -22.81
C ALA A 248 18.79 32.26 -24.11
N ALA A 249 17.95 31.23 -24.28
CA ALA A 249 17.04 31.16 -25.43
C ALA A 249 16.01 32.31 -25.43
N ILE A 250 15.47 32.69 -24.24
CA ILE A 250 14.58 33.85 -24.10
C ILE A 250 15.28 35.11 -24.57
N TYR A 251 16.50 35.39 -24.06
CA TYR A 251 17.24 36.59 -24.45
C TYR A 251 17.63 36.60 -25.93
N VAL A 252 18.01 35.44 -26.49
CA VAL A 252 18.31 35.32 -27.93
C VAL A 252 17.07 35.62 -28.77
N ILE A 253 15.90 35.06 -28.42
CA ILE A 253 14.64 35.38 -29.11
C ILE A 253 14.31 36.86 -28.98
N MET A 254 14.40 37.44 -27.77
CA MET A 254 14.13 38.86 -27.55
C MET A 254 15.03 39.74 -28.43
N ILE A 255 16.34 39.48 -28.47
CA ILE A 255 17.28 40.25 -29.30
C ILE A 255 16.92 40.13 -30.80
N ILE A 256 16.66 38.92 -31.29
CA ILE A 256 16.28 38.66 -32.68
C ILE A 256 14.97 39.40 -33.02
N VAL A 257 13.95 39.25 -32.17
CA VAL A 257 12.62 39.83 -32.41
C VAL A 257 12.69 41.37 -32.34
N PHE A 258 13.43 41.94 -31.37
CA PHE A 258 13.60 43.37 -31.30
C PHE A 258 14.37 43.92 -32.51
N TYR A 259 15.51 43.31 -32.87
CA TYR A 259 16.36 43.80 -33.96
C TYR A 259 15.65 43.73 -35.31
N PHE A 260 15.13 42.54 -35.66
CA PHE A 260 14.46 42.34 -36.96
C PHE A 260 13.06 42.96 -36.95
N GLY A 261 12.33 42.96 -35.82
CA GLY A 261 11.04 43.62 -35.69
C GLY A 261 11.13 45.12 -35.85
N ALA A 262 12.07 45.78 -35.13
CA ALA A 262 12.33 47.21 -35.29
C ALA A 262 12.75 47.56 -36.73
N LYS A 263 13.62 46.72 -37.35
CA LYS A 263 14.01 46.91 -38.76
C LYS A 263 12.80 46.85 -39.68
N ILE A 264 11.89 45.86 -39.51
CA ILE A 264 10.67 45.73 -40.34
C ILE A 264 9.77 46.98 -40.12
N ILE A 265 9.53 47.42 -38.89
CA ILE A 265 8.70 48.60 -38.57
C ILE A 265 9.26 49.84 -39.24
N VAL A 266 10.57 50.10 -39.09
CA VAL A 266 11.20 51.32 -39.66
C VAL A 266 11.24 51.28 -41.19
N THR A 267 11.57 50.10 -41.80
CA THR A 267 11.66 50.03 -43.27
C THR A 267 10.31 49.98 -43.96
N SER A 268 9.26 49.47 -43.32
CA SER A 268 7.92 49.44 -43.86
C SER A 268 7.04 50.65 -43.49
N GLY A 269 7.54 51.53 -42.62
CA GLY A 269 6.74 52.61 -42.06
C GLY A 269 5.50 52.12 -41.31
N GLY A 270 5.59 50.96 -40.67
CA GLY A 270 4.49 50.35 -39.88
C GLY A 270 3.48 49.52 -40.68
N THR A 271 3.61 49.43 -42.02
CA THR A 271 2.63 48.72 -42.86
C THR A 271 2.72 47.16 -42.78
N GLU A 272 3.89 46.59 -42.57
CA GLU A 272 4.08 45.14 -42.41
C GLU A 272 4.00 44.67 -40.95
N LEU A 273 4.41 45.50 -39.98
CA LEU A 273 4.39 45.18 -38.54
C LEU A 273 4.27 46.51 -37.78
N GLU A 274 3.38 46.58 -36.81
CA GLU A 274 3.19 47.67 -35.89
C GLU A 274 3.85 47.40 -34.51
N VAL A 275 3.97 48.42 -33.67
CA VAL A 275 4.62 48.31 -32.35
C VAL A 275 3.86 47.34 -31.43
N GLY A 276 2.53 47.36 -31.44
CA GLY A 276 1.71 46.41 -30.68
C GLY A 276 1.92 44.98 -31.14
N GLY A 277 2.04 44.76 -32.46
CA GLY A 277 2.33 43.46 -33.03
C GLY A 277 3.68 42.92 -32.52
N LEU A 278 4.73 43.78 -32.47
CA LEU A 278 6.03 43.43 -31.91
C LEU A 278 5.95 43.03 -30.43
N SER A 279 5.20 43.78 -29.61
CA SER A 279 4.96 43.48 -28.19
C SER A 279 4.28 42.15 -28.00
N SER A 280 3.29 41.83 -28.84
CA SER A 280 2.59 40.51 -28.78
C SER A 280 3.48 39.33 -29.15
N ILE A 281 4.34 39.50 -30.16
CA ILE A 281 5.31 38.43 -30.55
C ILE A 281 6.26 38.13 -29.39
N LEU A 282 6.72 39.13 -28.64
CA LEU A 282 7.55 38.94 -27.44
C LEU A 282 6.81 38.15 -26.37
N THR A 283 5.52 38.50 -26.12
CA THR A 283 4.69 37.77 -25.16
C THR A 283 4.49 36.31 -25.56
N TYR A 284 4.17 36.04 -26.83
CA TYR A 284 4.06 34.67 -27.33
C TYR A 284 5.37 33.90 -27.25
N GLY A 285 6.52 34.55 -27.49
CA GLY A 285 7.83 33.95 -27.31
C GLY A 285 8.05 33.45 -25.89
N MET A 286 7.71 34.27 -24.89
CA MET A 286 7.72 33.87 -23.49
C MET A 286 6.79 32.69 -23.22
N GLN A 287 5.55 32.71 -23.73
CA GLN A 287 4.58 31.62 -23.56
C GLN A 287 5.08 30.30 -24.17
N VAL A 288 5.69 30.32 -25.37
CA VAL A 288 6.29 29.14 -26.01
C VAL A 288 7.34 28.52 -25.11
N LEU A 289 8.28 29.32 -24.62
CA LEU A 289 9.40 28.82 -23.81
C LEU A 289 8.95 28.28 -22.44
N MET A 290 8.01 28.97 -21.77
CA MET A 290 7.43 28.49 -20.52
C MET A 290 6.64 27.20 -20.73
N SER A 291 5.92 27.06 -21.84
CA SER A 291 5.20 25.83 -22.20
C SER A 291 6.14 24.65 -22.39
N MET A 292 7.32 24.87 -23.00
CA MET A 292 8.36 23.83 -23.17
C MET A 292 8.90 23.35 -21.82
N LEU A 293 9.17 24.26 -20.88
CA LEU A 293 9.58 23.90 -19.53
C LEU A 293 8.50 23.04 -18.83
N MET A 294 7.23 23.47 -18.92
CA MET A 294 6.11 22.74 -18.32
C MET A 294 5.92 21.35 -18.93
N VAL A 295 6.08 21.16 -20.26
CA VAL A 295 6.07 19.84 -20.90
C VAL A 295 7.17 18.96 -20.29
N THR A 296 8.39 19.50 -20.18
CA THR A 296 9.53 18.76 -19.63
C THR A 296 9.29 18.31 -18.19
N MET A 297 8.83 19.22 -17.32
CA MET A 297 8.47 18.90 -15.93
C MET A 297 7.38 17.84 -15.86
N THR A 298 6.35 17.94 -16.69
CA THR A 298 5.24 16.98 -16.74
C THR A 298 5.73 15.58 -17.12
N ILE A 299 6.61 15.47 -18.13
CA ILE A 299 7.19 14.18 -18.54
C ILE A 299 7.98 13.54 -17.38
N VAL A 300 8.79 14.33 -16.66
CA VAL A 300 9.57 13.84 -15.50
C VAL A 300 8.62 13.30 -14.42
N MET A 301 7.60 14.06 -14.04
CA MET A 301 6.66 13.67 -12.99
C MET A 301 5.86 12.41 -13.35
N ILE A 302 5.38 12.30 -14.59
CA ILE A 302 4.69 11.10 -15.08
C ILE A 302 5.64 9.90 -15.07
N SER A 303 6.90 10.08 -15.49
CA SER A 303 7.90 9.01 -15.51
C SER A 303 8.21 8.49 -14.11
N MET A 304 8.33 9.37 -13.11
CA MET A 304 8.54 9.01 -11.71
C MET A 304 7.35 8.24 -11.12
N SER A 305 6.14 8.62 -11.50
CA SER A 305 4.92 7.96 -11.02
C SER A 305 4.65 6.59 -11.66
N PHE A 306 5.30 6.29 -12.79
CA PHE A 306 5.10 5.01 -13.48
C PHE A 306 5.50 3.80 -12.62
N ALA A 307 6.54 3.93 -11.80
CA ALA A 307 6.95 2.87 -10.86
C ALA A 307 5.86 2.62 -9.79
N SER A 308 5.28 3.69 -9.23
CA SER A 308 4.15 3.59 -8.30
C SER A 308 2.91 2.95 -8.95
N ALA A 309 2.60 3.34 -10.18
CA ALA A 309 1.52 2.76 -10.97
C ALA A 309 1.70 1.25 -11.21
N SER A 310 2.93 0.82 -11.50
CA SER A 310 3.24 -0.61 -11.71
C SER A 310 3.04 -1.42 -10.44
N ARG A 311 3.50 -0.92 -9.27
CA ARG A 311 3.30 -1.60 -7.97
C ARG A 311 1.83 -1.69 -7.57
N ILE A 312 1.03 -0.67 -7.90
CA ILE A 312 -0.41 -0.69 -7.66
C ILE A 312 -1.08 -1.77 -8.51
N VAL A 313 -0.76 -1.83 -9.79
CA VAL A 313 -1.37 -2.80 -10.72
C VAL A 313 -0.96 -4.22 -10.37
N GLU A 314 0.26 -4.44 -9.90
CA GLU A 314 0.70 -5.74 -9.35
C GLU A 314 -0.26 -6.24 -8.26
N VAL A 315 -0.68 -5.38 -7.33
CA VAL A 315 -1.68 -5.75 -6.30
C VAL A 315 -3.08 -5.92 -6.88
N LEU A 316 -3.49 -5.11 -7.85
CA LEU A 316 -4.84 -5.21 -8.44
C LEU A 316 -5.03 -6.42 -9.36
N ASP A 317 -3.95 -6.95 -9.90
CA ASP A 317 -3.94 -8.08 -10.83
C ASP A 317 -3.61 -9.42 -10.14
N GLU A 318 -3.19 -9.36 -8.86
CA GLU A 318 -2.96 -10.57 -8.05
C GLU A 318 -4.30 -11.21 -7.70
N GLU A 319 -4.46 -12.46 -8.03
CA GLU A 319 -5.65 -13.25 -7.73
C GLU A 319 -5.43 -14.09 -6.47
N SER A 320 -6.48 -14.24 -5.64
CA SER A 320 -6.43 -15.12 -4.47
C SER A 320 -6.18 -16.55 -4.91
N THR A 321 -5.15 -17.18 -4.33
CA THR A 321 -4.84 -18.60 -4.59
C THR A 321 -5.88 -19.54 -3.99
N ILE A 322 -6.66 -19.06 -2.99
CA ILE A 322 -7.73 -19.82 -2.35
C ILE A 322 -9.07 -19.18 -2.72
N GLN A 323 -9.92 -19.96 -3.36
CA GLN A 323 -11.26 -19.56 -3.80
C GLN A 323 -12.28 -20.63 -3.41
N ASN A 324 -13.55 -20.23 -3.33
CA ASN A 324 -14.64 -21.17 -3.15
C ASN A 324 -14.77 -22.07 -4.39
N PRO A 325 -15.09 -23.37 -4.21
CA PRO A 325 -15.42 -24.24 -5.34
C PRO A 325 -16.75 -23.83 -6.00
N GLU A 326 -17.06 -24.35 -7.18
CA GLU A 326 -18.30 -24.03 -7.90
C GLU A 326 -19.56 -24.42 -7.11
N ASN A 327 -19.49 -25.50 -6.33
CA ASN A 327 -20.59 -25.99 -5.50
C ASN A 327 -20.12 -26.17 -4.05
N PRO A 328 -19.99 -25.10 -3.27
CA PRO A 328 -19.46 -25.17 -1.92
C PRO A 328 -20.44 -25.84 -0.93
N VAL A 329 -19.88 -26.58 0.02
CA VAL A 329 -20.64 -27.13 1.16
C VAL A 329 -20.79 -26.03 2.22
N PHE A 330 -22.03 -25.77 2.65
CA PHE A 330 -22.36 -24.70 3.61
C PHE A 330 -22.63 -25.21 5.04
N GLU A 331 -22.30 -26.45 5.36
CA GLU A 331 -22.49 -27.00 6.69
C GLU A 331 -21.33 -27.92 7.06
N VAL A 332 -20.68 -27.62 8.18
CA VAL A 332 -19.72 -28.52 8.82
C VAL A 332 -20.48 -29.43 9.76
N LYS A 333 -20.47 -30.75 9.53
CA LYS A 333 -21.28 -31.72 10.27
C LYS A 333 -20.89 -31.83 11.74
N ASP A 334 -19.60 -32.06 12.01
CA ASP A 334 -19.02 -32.24 13.34
C ASP A 334 -17.59 -31.73 13.40
N GLY A 335 -16.90 -31.92 14.51
CA GLY A 335 -15.52 -31.49 14.73
C GLY A 335 -14.46 -32.54 14.42
N SER A 336 -14.79 -33.63 13.69
CA SER A 336 -13.79 -34.63 13.31
C SER A 336 -12.80 -34.08 12.29
N ILE A 337 -11.55 -34.56 12.33
CA ILE A 337 -10.47 -34.09 11.46
C ILE A 337 -9.71 -35.33 10.92
N ASP A 338 -9.54 -35.36 9.60
CA ASP A 338 -8.73 -36.41 8.93
C ASP A 338 -7.61 -35.77 8.12
N PHE A 339 -6.41 -36.25 8.30
CA PHE A 339 -5.27 -35.99 7.42
C PHE A 339 -4.95 -37.29 6.68
N GLU A 340 -4.92 -37.27 5.36
CA GLU A 340 -4.68 -38.41 4.49
C GLU A 340 -3.48 -38.16 3.58
N ASN A 341 -2.31 -38.71 3.91
CA ASN A 341 -1.05 -38.62 3.16
C ASN A 341 -0.71 -37.17 2.73
N VAL A 342 -0.77 -36.26 3.68
CA VAL A 342 -0.61 -34.83 3.39
C VAL A 342 0.86 -34.45 3.31
N ASP A 343 1.25 -33.87 2.15
CA ASP A 343 2.49 -33.12 1.98
C ASP A 343 2.20 -31.63 1.79
N PHE A 344 3.04 -30.79 2.38
CA PHE A 344 2.90 -29.34 2.24
C PHE A 344 4.24 -28.61 2.19
N SER A 345 4.30 -27.55 1.38
CA SER A 345 5.42 -26.61 1.31
C SER A 345 4.92 -25.19 1.05
N TYR A 346 5.50 -24.19 1.71
CA TYR A 346 5.17 -22.78 1.46
C TYR A 346 5.64 -22.27 0.09
N SER A 347 6.56 -22.96 -0.56
CA SER A 347 7.06 -22.63 -1.88
C SER A 347 7.09 -23.88 -2.75
N GLU A 348 6.53 -23.80 -3.96
CA GLU A 348 6.60 -24.86 -4.97
C GLU A 348 8.04 -25.25 -5.37
N LYS A 349 8.99 -24.32 -5.13
CA LYS A 349 10.41 -24.53 -5.46
C LYS A 349 11.23 -25.07 -4.30
N ALA A 350 10.61 -25.36 -3.15
CA ALA A 350 11.33 -25.91 -2.01
C ALA A 350 11.74 -27.36 -2.27
N GLU A 351 13.01 -27.67 -2.07
CA GLU A 351 13.55 -29.03 -2.20
C GLU A 351 13.07 -29.96 -1.09
N ILE A 352 12.64 -29.42 0.06
CA ILE A 352 12.18 -30.16 1.23
C ILE A 352 10.78 -29.68 1.60
N HIS A 353 9.83 -30.60 1.69
CA HIS A 353 8.49 -30.31 2.18
C HIS A 353 8.51 -29.94 3.68
N THR A 354 7.68 -28.98 4.04
CA THR A 354 7.50 -28.53 5.44
C THR A 354 6.74 -29.59 6.26
N LEU A 355 5.75 -30.25 5.66
CA LEU A 355 5.06 -31.43 6.18
C LEU A 355 5.21 -32.56 5.17
N ARG A 356 5.41 -33.80 5.67
CA ARG A 356 5.67 -34.99 4.84
C ARG A 356 4.84 -36.16 5.33
N ASN A 357 4.03 -36.70 4.43
CA ASN A 357 3.24 -37.91 4.61
C ASN A 357 2.47 -37.93 5.95
N ILE A 358 1.81 -36.82 6.27
CA ILE A 358 1.01 -36.70 7.48
C ILE A 358 -0.30 -37.41 7.33
N SER A 359 -0.56 -38.39 8.22
CA SER A 359 -1.81 -39.16 8.24
C SER A 359 -2.22 -39.44 9.68
N PHE A 360 -3.40 -38.98 10.09
CA PHE A 360 -4.03 -39.24 11.38
C PHE A 360 -5.52 -38.89 11.35
N HIS A 361 -6.26 -39.41 12.34
CA HIS A 361 -7.67 -39.12 12.56
C HIS A 361 -7.90 -38.57 13.98
N ILE A 362 -8.79 -37.60 14.11
CA ILE A 362 -9.27 -37.02 15.37
C ILE A 362 -10.79 -37.14 15.42
N ASP A 363 -11.32 -37.71 16.49
CA ASP A 363 -12.76 -37.80 16.71
C ASP A 363 -13.35 -36.46 17.14
N SER A 364 -14.64 -36.24 16.86
CA SER A 364 -15.35 -35.03 17.29
C SER A 364 -15.40 -34.95 18.83
N GLY A 365 -15.01 -33.78 19.39
CA GLY A 365 -14.96 -33.54 20.83
C GLY A 365 -13.63 -33.97 21.49
N GLU A 366 -12.75 -34.66 20.78
CA GLU A 366 -11.45 -35.09 21.30
C GLU A 366 -10.51 -33.92 21.58
N THR A 367 -9.70 -34.03 22.62
CA THR A 367 -8.64 -33.07 22.96
C THR A 367 -7.29 -33.62 22.55
N ILE A 368 -6.63 -32.99 21.59
CA ILE A 368 -5.32 -33.39 21.06
C ILE A 368 -4.24 -32.42 21.49
N GLY A 369 -3.19 -32.94 22.13
CA GLY A 369 -1.94 -32.25 22.35
C GLY A 369 -1.03 -32.34 21.13
N ILE A 370 -0.32 -31.27 20.75
CA ILE A 370 0.69 -31.31 19.69
C ILE A 370 1.99 -30.79 20.24
N ILE A 371 3.01 -31.66 20.26
CA ILE A 371 4.35 -31.37 20.78
C ILE A 371 5.40 -31.58 19.70
N GLY A 372 6.52 -30.90 19.81
CA GLY A 372 7.71 -31.05 18.96
C GLY A 372 8.65 -29.86 19.12
N GLY A 373 9.86 -30.02 18.66
CA GLY A 373 10.90 -28.99 18.71
C GLY A 373 10.53 -27.71 17.95
N THR A 374 11.30 -26.66 18.15
CA THR A 374 11.16 -25.43 17.35
C THR A 374 11.44 -25.76 15.87
N GLY A 375 10.56 -25.33 14.98
CA GLY A 375 10.66 -25.64 13.54
C GLY A 375 10.10 -27.00 13.12
N SER A 376 9.46 -27.77 14.00
CA SER A 376 8.84 -29.07 13.68
C SER A 376 7.52 -28.97 12.88
N SER A 377 7.14 -27.78 12.44
CA SER A 377 5.97 -27.51 11.57
C SER A 377 4.58 -27.62 12.23
N LYS A 378 4.49 -27.49 13.57
CA LYS A 378 3.22 -27.54 14.32
C LYS A 378 2.20 -26.49 13.85
N THR A 379 2.61 -25.23 13.75
CA THR A 379 1.75 -24.13 13.27
C THR A 379 1.30 -24.36 11.82
N THR A 380 2.16 -24.93 10.99
CA THR A 380 1.82 -25.28 9.59
C THR A 380 0.69 -26.31 9.54
N LEU A 381 0.76 -27.34 10.38
CA LEU A 381 -0.26 -28.39 10.44
C LEU A 381 -1.66 -27.82 10.69
N ILE A 382 -1.79 -26.96 11.70
CA ILE A 382 -3.09 -26.38 12.07
C ILE A 382 -3.62 -25.36 11.07
N GLN A 383 -2.76 -24.70 10.31
CA GLN A 383 -3.16 -23.74 9.29
C GLN A 383 -3.88 -24.39 8.11
N LEU A 384 -3.63 -25.69 7.87
CA LEU A 384 -4.30 -26.47 6.83
C LEU A 384 -5.76 -26.81 7.21
N ILE A 385 -6.06 -26.98 8.50
CA ILE A 385 -7.42 -27.31 9.00
C ILE A 385 -8.40 -26.16 8.69
N SER A 386 -8.00 -24.92 8.91
CA SER A 386 -8.81 -23.73 8.62
C SER A 386 -8.66 -23.25 7.16
N ARG A 387 -7.99 -24.01 6.32
CA ARG A 387 -7.70 -23.68 4.92
C ARG A 387 -7.12 -22.28 4.77
N LEU A 388 -6.09 -21.95 5.57
CA LEU A 388 -5.28 -20.75 5.35
C LEU A 388 -4.29 -20.96 4.20
N TYR A 389 -3.92 -22.22 3.96
CA TYR A 389 -3.17 -22.72 2.81
C TYR A 389 -3.83 -24.01 2.31
N ASP A 390 -3.73 -24.29 1.03
CA ASP A 390 -4.12 -25.60 0.45
C ASP A 390 -2.94 -26.57 0.50
N VAL A 391 -3.22 -27.87 0.64
CA VAL A 391 -2.19 -28.92 0.68
C VAL A 391 -1.51 -29.09 -0.68
N GLY A 392 -0.24 -29.50 -0.69
CA GLY A 392 0.50 -29.84 -1.92
C GLY A 392 0.07 -31.20 -2.50
N SER A 393 -0.11 -32.20 -1.63
CA SER A 393 -0.68 -33.50 -1.98
C SER A 393 -1.48 -34.04 -0.79
N GLY A 394 -2.30 -35.05 -1.03
CA GLY A 394 -3.21 -35.62 -0.03
C GLY A 394 -4.48 -34.81 0.18
N SER A 395 -5.14 -35.05 1.31
CA SER A 395 -6.37 -34.35 1.68
C SER A 395 -6.44 -34.06 3.18
N VAL A 396 -7.05 -32.93 3.53
CA VAL A 396 -7.47 -32.60 4.90
C VAL A 396 -8.98 -32.52 4.91
N LYS A 397 -9.63 -33.29 5.80
CA LYS A 397 -11.09 -33.30 5.92
C LYS A 397 -11.49 -32.80 7.30
N VAL A 398 -12.62 -32.10 7.36
CA VAL A 398 -13.29 -31.65 8.57
C VAL A 398 -14.74 -32.12 8.48
N GLY A 399 -15.25 -32.78 9.52
CA GLY A 399 -16.61 -33.34 9.47
C GLY A 399 -16.80 -34.32 8.30
N GLY A 400 -15.73 -35.04 7.90
CA GLY A 400 -15.72 -35.99 6.79
C GLY A 400 -15.71 -35.39 5.38
N THR A 401 -15.66 -34.08 5.23
CA THR A 401 -15.61 -33.37 3.93
C THR A 401 -14.27 -32.66 3.76
N ASP A 402 -13.68 -32.72 2.57
CA ASP A 402 -12.41 -32.06 2.25
C ASP A 402 -12.55 -30.53 2.47
N VAL A 403 -11.56 -29.90 3.11
CA VAL A 403 -11.58 -28.46 3.39
C VAL A 403 -11.68 -27.61 2.12
N ARG A 404 -11.30 -28.15 0.96
CA ARG A 404 -11.38 -27.48 -0.35
C ARG A 404 -12.80 -27.42 -0.91
N ASP A 405 -13.69 -28.31 -0.45
CA ASP A 405 -15.08 -28.38 -0.92
C ASP A 405 -16.03 -27.47 -0.13
N TYR A 406 -15.60 -26.94 0.99
CA TYR A 406 -16.40 -26.01 1.79
C TYR A 406 -16.42 -24.58 1.21
N ASP A 407 -17.53 -23.87 1.51
CA ASP A 407 -17.49 -22.41 1.56
C ASP A 407 -16.46 -21.98 2.63
N ILE A 408 -15.53 -21.11 2.23
CA ILE A 408 -14.40 -20.69 3.09
C ILE A 408 -14.89 -20.06 4.39
N GLN A 409 -15.96 -19.26 4.33
CA GLN A 409 -16.50 -18.60 5.51
C GLN A 409 -17.13 -19.62 6.45
N THR A 410 -17.93 -20.55 5.93
CA THR A 410 -18.55 -21.64 6.70
C THR A 410 -17.51 -22.50 7.42
N LEU A 411 -16.44 -22.91 6.72
CA LEU A 411 -15.35 -23.65 7.34
C LEU A 411 -14.68 -22.85 8.46
N ARG A 412 -14.30 -21.60 8.17
CA ARG A 412 -13.63 -20.74 9.14
C ARG A 412 -14.53 -20.32 10.30
N ASP A 413 -15.86 -20.34 10.12
CA ASP A 413 -16.80 -20.11 11.22
C ASP A 413 -16.88 -21.33 12.16
N ALA A 414 -16.72 -22.54 11.64
CA ALA A 414 -16.65 -23.76 12.43
C ALA A 414 -15.29 -23.98 13.12
N VAL A 415 -14.20 -23.38 12.61
CA VAL A 415 -12.84 -23.54 13.14
C VAL A 415 -12.35 -22.20 13.70
N SER A 416 -12.14 -22.13 15.01
CA SER A 416 -11.52 -20.96 15.67
C SER A 416 -10.06 -21.23 15.97
N VAL A 417 -9.20 -20.27 15.65
CA VAL A 417 -7.75 -20.35 15.87
C VAL A 417 -7.28 -19.21 16.76
N VAL A 418 -6.62 -19.52 17.86
CA VAL A 418 -5.85 -18.57 18.66
C VAL A 418 -4.40 -18.69 18.24
N LEU A 419 -3.91 -17.70 17.52
CA LEU A 419 -2.55 -17.69 16.95
C LEU A 419 -1.50 -17.44 18.04
N GLN A 420 -0.29 -17.94 17.83
CA GLN A 420 0.88 -17.69 18.67
C GLN A 420 1.12 -16.17 18.92
N LYS A 421 0.99 -15.36 17.86
CA LYS A 421 1.09 -13.90 17.97
C LYS A 421 -0.28 -13.28 18.20
N ASN A 422 -0.61 -13.04 19.45
CA ASN A 422 -1.88 -12.47 19.86
C ASN A 422 -1.99 -10.98 19.50
N VAL A 423 -3.02 -10.62 18.71
CA VAL A 423 -3.27 -9.25 18.28
C VAL A 423 -4.63 -8.78 18.75
N LEU A 424 -4.64 -7.63 19.44
CA LEU A 424 -5.85 -6.89 19.79
C LEU A 424 -5.94 -5.62 18.94
N PHE A 425 -7.15 -5.25 18.59
CA PHE A 425 -7.45 -4.04 17.85
C PHE A 425 -7.74 -2.86 18.79
N SER A 426 -7.56 -1.64 18.29
CA SER A 426 -7.99 -0.45 19.02
C SER A 426 -9.50 -0.44 19.16
N GLY A 427 -10.00 -0.23 20.38
CA GLY A 427 -11.42 -0.29 20.72
C GLY A 427 -11.61 -0.78 22.15
N THR A 428 -12.83 -0.95 22.60
CA THR A 428 -13.11 -1.48 23.95
C THR A 428 -12.76 -2.97 24.06
N VAL A 429 -12.70 -3.51 25.27
CA VAL A 429 -12.62 -4.96 25.51
C VAL A 429 -13.80 -5.66 24.81
N LYS A 430 -15.03 -5.14 24.95
CA LYS A 430 -16.23 -5.67 24.27
C LYS A 430 -16.08 -5.68 22.75
N ASP A 431 -15.59 -4.58 22.16
CA ASP A 431 -15.38 -4.51 20.70
C ASP A 431 -14.41 -5.60 20.24
N ASN A 432 -13.33 -5.82 20.99
CA ASN A 432 -12.37 -6.87 20.69
C ASN A 432 -12.95 -8.27 20.79
N LEU A 433 -13.82 -8.53 21.76
CA LEU A 433 -14.47 -9.83 21.92
C LEU A 433 -15.54 -10.08 20.85
N ARG A 434 -16.32 -9.05 20.47
CA ARG A 434 -17.32 -9.14 19.40
C ARG A 434 -16.76 -9.41 18.00
N TRP A 435 -15.45 -9.45 17.83
CA TRP A 435 -14.85 -10.03 16.62
C TRP A 435 -15.14 -11.53 16.49
N GLY A 436 -15.37 -12.23 17.60
CA GLY A 436 -15.79 -13.64 17.57
C GLY A 436 -17.26 -13.80 17.15
N ASP A 437 -18.15 -12.96 17.70
CA ASP A 437 -19.56 -12.91 17.35
C ASP A 437 -20.10 -11.49 17.59
N LYS A 438 -20.56 -10.84 16.50
CA LYS A 438 -21.04 -9.45 16.52
C LYS A 438 -22.35 -9.29 17.33
N GLU A 439 -23.18 -10.34 17.35
CA GLU A 439 -24.49 -10.35 18.00
C GLU A 439 -24.43 -10.86 19.45
N ALA A 440 -23.24 -11.16 19.96
CA ALA A 440 -23.03 -11.68 21.29
C ALA A 440 -23.59 -10.72 22.36
N THR A 441 -24.35 -11.27 23.30
CA THR A 441 -24.88 -10.54 24.47
C THR A 441 -23.74 -10.24 25.46
N ASP A 442 -23.98 -9.28 26.37
CA ASP A 442 -23.02 -8.99 27.44
C ASP A 442 -22.83 -10.20 28.37
N GLU A 443 -23.90 -11.01 28.57
CA GLU A 443 -23.81 -12.26 29.34
C GLU A 443 -22.90 -13.30 28.63
N ASP A 444 -23.03 -13.47 27.31
CA ASP A 444 -22.13 -14.35 26.54
C ASP A 444 -20.66 -13.90 26.68
N ILE A 445 -20.40 -12.59 26.59
CA ILE A 445 -19.07 -12.01 26.73
C ILE A 445 -18.49 -12.33 28.12
N VAL A 446 -19.24 -12.09 29.18
CA VAL A 446 -18.82 -12.38 30.56
C VAL A 446 -18.56 -13.87 30.75
N ARG A 447 -19.44 -14.73 30.21
CA ARG A 447 -19.31 -16.18 30.29
C ARG A 447 -17.98 -16.67 29.66
N VAL A 448 -17.67 -16.25 28.43
CA VAL A 448 -16.42 -16.67 27.78
C VAL A 448 -15.18 -16.07 28.44
N CYS A 449 -15.27 -14.88 29.03
CA CYS A 449 -14.20 -14.29 29.80
C CYS A 449 -13.90 -15.07 31.06
N ARG A 450 -14.92 -15.62 31.72
CA ARG A 450 -14.74 -16.52 32.87
C ARG A 450 -14.05 -17.82 32.46
N LEU A 451 -14.47 -18.44 31.34
CA LEU A 451 -13.82 -19.64 30.82
C LEU A 451 -12.33 -19.40 30.50
N ALA A 452 -12.03 -18.25 29.90
CA ALA A 452 -10.65 -17.85 29.58
C ALA A 452 -9.90 -17.22 30.76
N GLN A 453 -10.45 -17.25 31.99
CA GLN A 453 -9.88 -16.65 33.20
C GLN A 453 -9.55 -15.15 33.02
N ALA A 454 -10.34 -14.44 32.19
CA ALA A 454 -10.13 -13.03 31.88
C ALA A 454 -11.01 -12.08 32.71
N ASP A 455 -12.14 -12.54 33.25
CA ASP A 455 -13.14 -11.74 33.96
C ASP A 455 -12.51 -11.01 35.17
N GLU A 456 -11.68 -11.70 35.97
CA GLU A 456 -11.08 -11.14 37.17
C GLU A 456 -10.24 -9.87 36.90
N PHE A 457 -9.36 -9.90 35.90
CA PHE A 457 -8.54 -8.72 35.61
C PHE A 457 -9.33 -7.63 34.87
N ILE A 458 -10.35 -7.99 34.08
CA ILE A 458 -11.22 -7.01 33.43
C ILE A 458 -12.01 -6.22 34.47
N GLU A 459 -12.56 -6.89 35.48
CA GLU A 459 -13.29 -6.24 36.58
C GLU A 459 -12.42 -5.27 37.41
N GLN A 460 -11.09 -5.44 37.39
CA GLN A 460 -10.12 -4.56 38.03
C GLN A 460 -9.71 -3.37 37.14
N MET A 461 -10.08 -3.36 35.86
CA MET A 461 -9.82 -2.24 34.96
C MET A 461 -10.75 -1.05 35.28
N PRO A 462 -10.31 0.20 35.02
CA PRO A 462 -11.09 1.40 35.37
C PRO A 462 -12.51 1.38 34.83
N ASP A 463 -12.71 1.03 33.55
CA ASP A 463 -14.00 0.99 32.85
C ASP A 463 -14.43 -0.46 32.57
N LYS A 464 -13.84 -1.44 33.27
CA LYS A 464 -14.17 -2.87 33.13
C LYS A 464 -14.18 -3.31 31.65
N TYR A 465 -15.28 -3.89 31.19
CA TYR A 465 -15.46 -4.35 29.81
C TYR A 465 -15.51 -3.23 28.77
N ASP A 466 -15.74 -1.99 29.17
CA ASP A 466 -15.72 -0.82 28.30
C ASP A 466 -14.33 -0.13 28.30
N THR A 467 -13.33 -0.70 29.01
CA THR A 467 -11.95 -0.22 29.00
C THR A 467 -11.38 -0.25 27.58
N TYR A 468 -10.80 0.87 27.15
CA TYR A 468 -10.21 1.01 25.83
C TYR A 468 -8.86 0.28 25.72
N ILE A 469 -8.73 -0.57 24.74
CA ILE A 469 -7.51 -1.26 24.35
C ILE A 469 -6.79 -0.46 23.27
N GLU A 470 -5.52 -0.13 23.53
CA GLU A 470 -4.69 0.56 22.55
C GLU A 470 -4.26 -0.37 21.40
N ARG A 471 -3.79 0.24 20.31
CA ARG A 471 -3.33 -0.49 19.12
C ARG A 471 -2.35 -1.61 19.47
N GLY A 472 -2.70 -2.84 19.07
CA GLY A 472 -1.91 -4.03 19.35
C GLY A 472 -1.92 -4.44 20.84
N GLY A 473 -2.81 -3.87 21.66
CA GLY A 473 -2.92 -4.14 23.08
C GLY A 473 -1.72 -3.62 23.89
N ALA A 474 -1.19 -2.43 23.56
CA ALA A 474 0.02 -1.89 24.21
C ALA A 474 -0.18 -1.65 25.73
N ASN A 475 -1.41 -1.44 26.15
CA ASN A 475 -1.81 -1.18 27.55
C ASN A 475 -2.24 -2.43 28.33
N VAL A 476 -2.07 -3.63 27.78
CA VAL A 476 -2.37 -4.91 28.47
C VAL A 476 -1.16 -5.84 28.44
N SER A 477 -1.01 -6.69 29.48
CA SER A 477 0.09 -7.65 29.57
C SER A 477 -0.04 -8.77 28.53
N GLY A 478 1.05 -9.52 28.27
CA GLY A 478 1.06 -10.67 27.36
C GLY A 478 0.02 -11.72 27.71
N GLY A 479 -0.06 -12.12 28.99
CA GLY A 479 -1.04 -13.09 29.48
C GLY A 479 -2.48 -12.58 29.43
N GLN A 480 -2.71 -11.28 29.65
CA GLN A 480 -4.04 -10.67 29.45
C GLN A 480 -4.46 -10.69 27.99
N LYS A 481 -3.55 -10.37 27.05
CA LYS A 481 -3.83 -10.49 25.59
C LYS A 481 -4.20 -11.90 25.20
N GLN A 482 -3.46 -12.90 25.66
CA GLN A 482 -3.72 -14.30 25.39
C GLN A 482 -5.11 -14.71 25.84
N ARG A 483 -5.46 -14.40 27.10
CA ARG A 483 -6.79 -14.71 27.67
C ARG A 483 -7.93 -14.02 26.93
N LEU A 484 -7.77 -12.75 26.49
CA LEU A 484 -8.74 -12.06 25.65
C LEU A 484 -8.89 -12.70 24.26
N CYS A 485 -7.79 -13.16 23.64
CA CYS A 485 -7.85 -13.86 22.37
C CYS A 485 -8.51 -15.24 22.48
N ILE A 486 -8.29 -15.97 23.59
CA ILE A 486 -9.00 -17.21 23.89
C ILE A 486 -10.51 -16.94 24.07
N ALA A 487 -10.90 -15.93 24.87
CA ALA A 487 -12.29 -15.53 25.05
C ALA A 487 -12.97 -15.16 23.71
N ARG A 488 -12.26 -14.41 22.84
CA ARG A 488 -12.73 -14.09 21.48
C ARG A 488 -12.99 -15.35 20.64
N ALA A 489 -12.10 -16.34 20.69
CA ALA A 489 -12.24 -17.58 19.95
C ALA A 489 -13.41 -18.43 20.47
N LEU A 490 -13.62 -18.46 21.78
CA LEU A 490 -14.74 -19.17 22.42
C LEU A 490 -16.10 -18.53 22.11
N LEU A 491 -16.14 -17.20 21.96
CA LEU A 491 -17.38 -16.50 21.66
C LEU A 491 -17.99 -16.92 20.32
N LYS A 492 -17.16 -17.36 19.39
CA LYS A 492 -17.56 -17.89 18.09
C LYS A 492 -18.32 -19.23 18.18
N LYS A 493 -18.30 -19.91 19.33
CA LYS A 493 -18.90 -21.24 19.56
C LYS A 493 -18.46 -22.28 18.48
N PRO A 494 -17.15 -22.45 18.27
CA PRO A 494 -16.62 -23.26 17.16
C PRO A 494 -16.84 -24.77 17.41
N LYS A 495 -16.86 -25.55 16.32
CA LYS A 495 -16.78 -27.02 16.38
C LYS A 495 -15.35 -27.52 16.64
N ILE A 496 -14.35 -26.75 16.18
CA ILE A 496 -12.94 -27.01 16.39
C ILE A 496 -12.26 -25.75 16.95
N LEU A 497 -11.61 -25.90 18.10
CA LEU A 497 -10.82 -24.83 18.75
C LEU A 497 -9.34 -25.19 18.66
N ILE A 498 -8.54 -24.32 18.04
CA ILE A 498 -7.10 -24.48 17.91
C ILE A 498 -6.39 -23.43 18.76
N LEU A 499 -5.51 -23.87 19.64
CA LEU A 499 -4.70 -23.04 20.53
C LEU A 499 -3.22 -23.19 20.15
N ASP A 500 -2.65 -22.25 19.41
CA ASP A 500 -1.24 -22.27 18.99
C ASP A 500 -0.37 -21.49 19.99
N ASP A 501 0.26 -22.21 20.91
CA ASP A 501 1.13 -21.65 21.98
C ASP A 501 0.49 -20.47 22.72
N SER A 502 -0.84 -20.54 22.87
CA SER A 502 -1.67 -19.41 23.28
C SER A 502 -1.75 -19.21 24.80
N THR A 503 -1.07 -20.04 25.58
CA THR A 503 -0.96 -19.92 27.05
C THR A 503 0.49 -19.75 27.53
N SER A 504 1.45 -19.59 26.63
CA SER A 504 2.88 -19.50 26.97
C SER A 504 3.25 -18.29 27.86
N ALA A 505 2.50 -17.20 27.80
CA ALA A 505 2.66 -16.02 28.65
C ALA A 505 1.70 -16.00 29.87
N VAL A 506 0.94 -17.08 30.06
CA VAL A 506 0.05 -17.27 31.22
C VAL A 506 0.79 -18.12 32.26
N ASP A 507 0.56 -17.83 33.54
CA ASP A 507 1.12 -18.64 34.63
C ASP A 507 0.51 -20.06 34.66
N THR A 508 1.24 -21.03 35.18
CA THR A 508 0.87 -22.46 35.15
C THR A 508 -0.47 -22.74 35.84
N LYS A 509 -0.81 -22.00 36.90
CA LYS A 509 -2.08 -22.19 37.61
C LYS A 509 -3.26 -21.73 36.77
N THR A 510 -3.14 -20.55 36.16
CA THR A 510 -4.18 -20.00 35.28
C THR A 510 -4.34 -20.84 34.00
N ASP A 511 -3.23 -21.35 33.42
CA ASP A 511 -3.27 -22.26 32.27
C ASP A 511 -4.05 -23.54 32.62
N ALA A 512 -3.76 -24.20 33.74
CA ALA A 512 -4.48 -25.39 34.20
C ALA A 512 -5.97 -25.12 34.41
N LEU A 513 -6.36 -23.93 34.93
CA LEU A 513 -7.78 -23.55 35.07
C LEU A 513 -8.45 -23.34 33.72
N ILE A 514 -7.77 -22.72 32.74
CA ILE A 514 -8.30 -22.56 31.38
C ILE A 514 -8.51 -23.95 30.74
N MET A 515 -7.51 -24.83 30.80
CA MET A 515 -7.60 -26.18 30.22
C MET A 515 -8.74 -27.00 30.87
N LYS A 516 -8.88 -26.90 32.19
CA LYS A 516 -10.00 -27.53 32.92
C LYS A 516 -11.35 -26.98 32.44
N ALA A 517 -11.50 -25.66 32.38
CA ALA A 517 -12.76 -25.02 31.93
C ALA A 517 -13.12 -25.40 30.48
N LEU A 518 -12.13 -25.46 29.58
CA LEU A 518 -12.36 -25.89 28.19
C LEU A 518 -12.83 -27.35 28.10
N ARG A 519 -12.37 -28.20 28.99
CA ARG A 519 -12.74 -29.63 29.03
C ARG A 519 -14.16 -29.83 29.58
N GLU A 520 -14.51 -29.11 30.67
CA GLU A 520 -15.79 -29.27 31.37
C GLU A 520 -16.95 -28.53 30.67
N GLU A 521 -16.71 -27.31 30.14
CA GLU A 521 -17.76 -26.43 29.64
C GLU A 521 -18.03 -26.52 28.13
N ILE A 522 -17.10 -27.07 27.36
CA ILE A 522 -17.24 -27.25 25.91
C ILE A 522 -16.79 -28.65 25.48
N PRO A 523 -17.36 -29.73 26.04
CA PRO A 523 -16.93 -31.12 25.77
C PRO A 523 -17.08 -31.50 24.29
N ASP A 524 -18.13 -31.03 23.61
CA ASP A 524 -18.43 -31.36 22.23
C ASP A 524 -17.52 -30.66 21.18
N THR A 525 -16.73 -29.68 21.62
CA THR A 525 -15.78 -28.98 20.75
C THR A 525 -14.47 -29.76 20.68
N THR A 526 -13.99 -30.08 19.48
CA THR A 526 -12.66 -30.67 19.28
C THR A 526 -11.58 -29.63 19.57
N LYS A 527 -10.57 -30.00 20.37
CA LYS A 527 -9.52 -29.07 20.82
C LYS A 527 -8.15 -29.53 20.35
N LEU A 528 -7.43 -28.68 19.62
CA LEU A 528 -6.04 -28.90 19.28
C LEU A 528 -5.19 -27.89 20.05
N ILE A 529 -4.31 -28.39 20.92
CA ILE A 529 -3.48 -27.59 21.81
C ILE A 529 -2.03 -27.78 21.40
N ILE A 530 -1.45 -26.80 20.73
CA ILE A 530 -0.01 -26.73 20.53
C ILE A 530 0.60 -26.08 21.76
N ALA A 531 1.45 -26.80 22.46
CA ALA A 531 2.13 -26.29 23.61
C ALA A 531 3.64 -26.57 23.55
N GLN A 532 4.41 -25.69 24.18
CA GLN A 532 5.82 -25.94 24.44
C GLN A 532 6.01 -26.68 25.77
N ARG A 533 5.06 -26.54 26.70
CA ARG A 533 5.06 -27.23 27.99
C ARG A 533 4.23 -28.50 27.92
N ILE A 534 4.81 -29.60 28.36
CA ILE A 534 4.09 -30.89 28.43
C ILE A 534 2.93 -30.80 29.42
N SER A 535 3.07 -30.06 30.52
CA SER A 535 2.02 -29.87 31.52
C SER A 535 0.70 -29.31 30.96
N SER A 536 0.73 -28.61 29.84
CA SER A 536 -0.49 -28.08 29.19
C SER A 536 -1.23 -29.14 28.35
N VAL A 537 -0.59 -30.25 28.01
CA VAL A 537 -1.14 -31.29 27.11
C VAL A 537 -1.10 -32.70 27.70
N GLN A 538 -0.49 -32.90 28.85
CA GLN A 538 -0.37 -34.23 29.48
C GLN A 538 -1.72 -34.91 29.74
N ASP A 539 -2.76 -34.12 29.99
CA ASP A 539 -4.12 -34.59 30.21
C ASP A 539 -4.96 -34.65 28.91
N ALA A 540 -4.38 -34.45 27.74
CA ALA A 540 -5.08 -34.59 26.47
C ALA A 540 -5.42 -36.07 26.21
N ASP A 541 -6.49 -36.35 25.47
CA ASP A 541 -6.89 -37.72 25.12
C ASP A 541 -5.81 -38.45 24.33
N ARG A 542 -5.18 -37.74 23.40
CA ARG A 542 -3.97 -38.17 22.68
C ARG A 542 -3.03 -37.01 22.43
N ILE A 543 -1.76 -37.32 22.26
CA ILE A 543 -0.70 -36.36 21.95
C ILE A 543 0.00 -36.78 20.66
N ILE A 544 0.15 -35.83 19.73
CA ILE A 544 0.89 -36.01 18.48
C ILE A 544 2.29 -35.42 18.69
N VAL A 545 3.32 -36.23 18.51
CA VAL A 545 4.73 -35.77 18.55
C VAL A 545 5.21 -35.54 17.13
N LEU A 546 5.48 -34.28 16.78
CA LEU A 546 5.99 -33.87 15.47
C LEU A 546 7.51 -33.68 15.52
N ASN A 547 8.20 -34.25 14.54
CA ASN A 547 9.64 -34.06 14.37
C ASN A 547 9.97 -33.87 12.88
N ASN A 548 10.64 -32.76 12.56
CA ASN A 548 11.08 -32.42 11.19
C ASN A 548 9.98 -32.55 10.11
N GLY A 549 8.74 -32.18 10.44
CA GLY A 549 7.61 -32.22 9.51
C GLY A 549 6.98 -33.59 9.32
N GLU A 550 7.30 -34.57 10.15
CA GLU A 550 6.71 -35.91 10.16
C GLU A 550 6.13 -36.25 11.54
N ILE A 551 5.17 -37.16 11.61
CA ILE A 551 4.66 -37.70 12.87
C ILE A 551 5.66 -38.73 13.39
N ASN A 552 6.23 -38.45 14.57
CA ASN A 552 7.14 -39.34 15.24
C ASN A 552 6.41 -40.34 16.17
N GLY A 553 5.24 -39.97 16.69
CA GLY A 553 4.40 -40.81 17.51
C GLY A 553 3.06 -40.20 17.84
N ILE A 554 2.06 -41.03 18.10
CA ILE A 554 0.72 -40.64 18.58
C ILE A 554 0.34 -41.60 19.71
N GLY A 555 -0.12 -41.08 20.85
CA GLY A 555 -0.57 -41.86 21.97
C GLY A 555 -0.94 -41.02 23.17
N THR A 556 -1.34 -41.65 24.26
CA THR A 556 -1.54 -41.00 25.56
C THR A 556 -0.21 -40.56 26.18
N HIS A 557 -0.25 -39.76 27.25
CA HIS A 557 0.95 -39.36 27.99
C HIS A 557 1.77 -40.60 28.42
N ASP A 558 1.12 -41.59 29.02
CA ASP A 558 1.79 -42.77 29.56
C ASP A 558 2.40 -43.65 28.44
N GLU A 559 1.66 -43.86 27.33
CA GLU A 559 2.16 -44.61 26.16
C GLU A 559 3.39 -43.94 25.54
N LEU A 560 3.39 -42.59 25.43
CA LEU A 560 4.52 -41.86 24.86
C LEU A 560 5.72 -41.80 25.81
N MET A 561 5.49 -41.78 27.11
CA MET A 561 6.54 -41.93 28.11
C MET A 561 7.25 -43.26 28.03
N GLU A 562 6.54 -44.34 27.68
CA GLU A 562 7.12 -45.68 27.52
C GLU A 562 7.81 -45.87 26.17
N ASN A 563 7.19 -45.37 25.09
CA ASN A 563 7.52 -45.78 23.73
C ASN A 563 8.15 -44.70 22.85
N ASN A 564 8.18 -43.41 23.30
CA ASN A 564 8.69 -42.31 22.50
C ASN A 564 9.86 -41.59 23.17
N GLU A 565 11.06 -41.72 22.60
CA GLU A 565 12.29 -41.16 23.14
C GLU A 565 12.25 -39.62 23.13
N ILE A 566 11.78 -38.99 22.03
CA ILE A 566 11.71 -37.54 21.90
C ILE A 566 10.76 -36.93 22.96
N TYR A 567 9.61 -37.57 23.15
CA TYR A 567 8.64 -37.10 24.16
C TYR A 567 9.22 -37.17 25.57
N ARG A 568 9.90 -38.27 25.89
CA ARG A 568 10.54 -38.50 27.18
C ARG A 568 11.67 -37.49 27.43
N GLU A 569 12.52 -37.23 26.44
CA GLU A 569 13.59 -36.23 26.58
C GLU A 569 13.04 -34.83 26.87
N VAL A 570 11.95 -34.43 26.18
CA VAL A 570 11.29 -33.14 26.42
C VAL A 570 10.69 -33.09 27.82
N TYR A 571 10.02 -34.16 28.25
CA TYR A 571 9.45 -34.27 29.62
C TYR A 571 10.54 -34.17 30.69
N ASP A 572 11.60 -34.97 30.60
CA ASP A 572 12.69 -34.98 31.54
C ASP A 572 13.41 -33.63 31.62
N SER A 573 13.58 -32.96 30.48
CA SER A 573 14.23 -31.65 30.46
C SER A 573 13.41 -30.59 31.20
N GLN A 574 12.06 -30.65 31.07
CA GLN A 574 11.16 -29.69 31.73
C GLN A 574 10.98 -29.99 33.22
N THR A 575 10.94 -31.26 33.61
CA THR A 575 10.80 -31.66 35.02
C THR A 575 12.05 -31.36 35.82
N LYS A 576 13.23 -31.66 35.25
CA LYS A 576 14.51 -31.35 35.90
C LYS A 576 14.78 -29.85 36.04
N ALA A 577 14.28 -29.02 35.08
CA ALA A 577 14.37 -27.57 35.18
C ALA A 577 13.44 -27.00 36.28
N GLY A 578 12.30 -27.62 36.55
CA GLY A 578 11.35 -27.23 37.61
C GLY A 578 11.85 -27.50 39.02
N ASP A 579 12.71 -28.52 39.23
CA ASP A 579 13.30 -28.81 40.54
C ASP A 579 14.43 -27.85 40.97
N PHE A 580 14.94 -27.01 40.04
CA PHE A 580 15.93 -25.97 40.37
C PHE A 580 15.31 -24.62 40.79
N ASP A 581 14.01 -24.40 40.53
CA ASP A 581 13.28 -23.17 40.86
C ASP A 581 12.33 -23.30 42.09
N ALA A 582 12.41 -24.43 42.83
CA ALA A 582 11.60 -24.69 44.03
C ALA A 582 12.36 -24.37 45.34
#